data_bb72abe518d793d6c81e091b71bb557d
#
_entry.id   bb72abe518d793d6c81e091b71bb557d
#
_cell.length_a   1.000
_cell.length_b   1.000
_cell.length_c   1.000
_cell.angle_alpha   90.00
_cell.angle_beta   90.00
_cell.angle_gamma   90.00
#
_symmetry.space_group_name_H-M   'P 1'
#
loop_
_entity.id
_entity.type
_entity.pdbx_description
1 polymer ?
#
loop_
_entity_poly.entity_id
_entity_poly.type
_entity_poly.pdbx_seq_one_letter_code
_entity_poly.pdbx_strand_id
1 'polypeptide(L)'
;MAQHENDGPPAPGATARGPRTQDRSGRSTATARSAVPPPPPSPEQPPAPPAPPAAQRPAPASRLDTGRATPSGSRADVVSDQLADRLAERTAMARYRFWRRIGWGAVALACAAGLVWVTFFSPLLALDPEQVRVSGQGTTIDVEQVRTAATDQADVPLPRIDTVGLREEILAMNGVRDVEITRTWPDGLTVALTSREPVAAVPQPGDVYALMDTDGVRVGTVEDVPDGLPSIVLSLDDGEASRRAMDAALSVLGALPPELGADIRTVHAATQDDVRTTLSDGRVIRWGSGEQVELKTRVAQTLLEAEPSATTVDVSSPELPVTN
;
A
#
# COMPACT_ATOMS: atom_id res chain seq x y z
N MET A 1 6.31 71.44 -29.48
CA MET A 1 6.74 71.89 -28.16
C MET A 1 7.09 70.64 -27.35
N ALA A 2 8.42 70.54 -27.20
CA ALA A 2 9.21 69.95 -26.11
C ALA A 2 9.01 68.44 -25.83
N GLN A 3 9.89 67.52 -26.23
CA GLN A 3 11.24 67.22 -25.71
C GLN A 3 11.21 66.70 -24.28
N HIS A 4 11.57 65.45 -24.08
CA HIS A 4 12.84 64.92 -23.54
C HIS A 4 12.72 63.39 -23.48
N GLU A 5 13.45 62.57 -24.20
CA GLU A 5 14.91 62.32 -24.13
C GLU A 5 15.37 61.65 -22.83
N ASN A 6 15.96 60.46 -23.08
CA ASN A 6 17.11 59.86 -22.39
C ASN A 6 16.79 58.78 -21.35
N ASP A 7 17.39 57.64 -21.24
CA ASP A 7 18.74 57.19 -21.59
C ASP A 7 18.81 55.67 -21.52
N GLY A 8 19.62 55.11 -22.35
CA GLY A 8 19.93 53.70 -22.42
C GLY A 8 21.09 53.28 -21.48
N PRO A 9 21.71 52.11 -21.71
CA PRO A 9 22.20 51.20 -20.70
C PRO A 9 23.63 51.40 -20.24
N PRO A 10 24.16 50.55 -19.33
CA PRO A 10 25.38 49.83 -19.70
C PRO A 10 25.51 48.39 -19.20
N ALA A 11 26.00 47.53 -20.08
CA ALA A 11 26.99 46.50 -19.78
C ALA A 11 28.40 47.16 -19.95
N PRO A 12 29.56 46.55 -19.65
CA PRO A 12 29.91 45.18 -19.30
C PRO A 12 31.01 45.06 -18.24
N GLY A 13 31.36 43.82 -17.85
CA GLY A 13 32.54 43.55 -17.06
C GLY A 13 32.99 42.11 -17.14
N ALA A 14 33.85 41.85 -18.12
CA ALA A 14 34.58 40.58 -18.31
C ALA A 14 35.87 40.57 -17.45
N THR A 15 36.23 39.34 -16.97
CA THR A 15 37.60 38.79 -16.87
C THR A 15 37.49 37.35 -16.40
N ALA A 16 37.69 36.36 -17.23
CA ALA A 16 38.90 35.69 -17.70
C ALA A 16 39.83 35.19 -16.59
N ARG A 17 39.88 33.87 -16.44
CA ARG A 17 41.04 32.98 -16.53
C ARG A 17 40.67 31.53 -16.13
N GLY A 18 40.76 30.63 -17.11
CA GLY A 18 41.00 29.21 -16.88
C GLY A 18 42.52 28.95 -16.93
N PRO A 19 43.03 27.76 -17.19
CA PRO A 19 42.65 26.43 -16.74
C PRO A 19 43.81 25.70 -16.02
N ARG A 20 43.59 24.55 -15.37
CA ARG A 20 44.62 23.55 -15.16
C ARG A 20 44.03 22.15 -15.00
N THR A 21 44.29 21.34 -15.95
CA THR A 21 44.38 19.90 -16.00
C THR A 21 45.24 19.33 -14.89
N GLN A 22 44.81 18.18 -14.33
CA GLN A 22 45.58 16.97 -13.99
C GLN A 22 44.59 15.92 -13.50
N ASP A 23 44.27 14.99 -14.31
CA ASP A 23 44.69 13.61 -14.48
C ASP A 23 45.19 12.89 -13.21
N ARG A 24 44.42 11.90 -12.77
CA ARG A 24 44.92 10.55 -12.42
C ARG A 24 43.80 9.67 -11.88
N SER A 25 43.42 8.73 -12.69
CA SER A 25 43.15 7.30 -12.39
C SER A 25 43.30 6.88 -10.93
N GLY A 26 42.24 6.24 -10.41
CA GLY A 26 42.23 5.52 -9.14
C GLY A 26 40.91 4.82 -8.91
N ARG A 27 40.74 3.68 -9.57
CA ARG A 27 39.75 2.66 -9.27
C ARG A 27 39.87 2.27 -7.80
N SER A 28 38.82 2.39 -6.98
CA SER A 28 38.65 1.54 -5.81
C SER A 28 37.19 1.46 -5.41
N THR A 29 36.61 0.34 -5.70
CA THR A 29 35.35 -0.15 -5.15
C THR A 29 35.54 -0.34 -3.64
N ALA A 30 35.00 0.54 -2.82
CA ALA A 30 34.89 0.32 -1.38
C ALA A 30 33.45 -0.11 -1.09
N THR A 31 33.28 -1.40 -0.95
CA THR A 31 32.16 -2.04 -0.29
C THR A 31 32.02 -1.48 1.12
N ALA A 32 30.94 -0.77 1.39
CA ALA A 32 30.58 -0.35 2.73
C ALA A 32 30.27 -1.61 3.57
N ARG A 33 31.22 -2.06 4.37
CA ARG A 33 30.98 -2.98 5.47
C ARG A 33 30.17 -2.24 6.53
N SER A 34 28.96 -2.68 6.76
CA SER A 34 28.19 -2.38 7.98
C SER A 34 29.06 -2.70 9.19
N ALA A 35 29.42 -1.69 9.95
CA ALA A 35 30.07 -1.83 11.23
C ALA A 35 29.05 -2.40 12.22
N VAL A 36 29.27 -3.64 12.63
CA VAL A 36 28.62 -4.25 13.79
C VAL A 36 29.12 -3.53 15.04
N PRO A 37 28.24 -3.01 15.90
CA PRO A 37 28.68 -2.41 17.16
C PRO A 37 29.33 -3.48 18.05
N PRO A 38 30.36 -3.12 18.85
CA PRO A 38 31.04 -4.05 19.74
C PRO A 38 30.08 -4.56 20.82
N PRO A 39 30.23 -5.82 21.25
CA PRO A 39 29.41 -6.39 22.31
C PRO A 39 29.64 -5.64 23.64
N PRO A 40 28.64 -5.54 24.50
CA PRO A 40 28.78 -4.92 25.82
C PRO A 40 29.79 -5.71 26.69
N PRO A 41 30.51 -5.04 27.59
CA PRO A 41 31.47 -5.72 28.47
C PRO A 41 30.76 -6.73 29.35
N SER A 42 31.35 -7.92 29.45
CA SER A 42 30.90 -8.98 30.36
C SER A 42 30.81 -8.46 31.80
N PRO A 43 29.77 -8.81 32.54
CA PRO A 43 29.72 -8.44 33.94
C PRO A 43 30.89 -9.07 34.72
N GLU A 44 31.59 -8.20 35.42
CA GLU A 44 32.70 -8.51 36.32
C GLU A 44 32.25 -9.58 37.32
N GLN A 45 32.91 -10.73 37.32
CA GLN A 45 32.70 -11.78 38.29
C GLN A 45 33.07 -11.27 39.70
N PRO A 46 32.19 -11.42 40.69
CA PRO A 46 32.56 -11.10 42.05
C PRO A 46 33.69 -12.02 42.54
N PRO A 47 34.62 -11.47 43.39
CA PRO A 47 35.75 -12.22 43.85
C PRO A 47 35.32 -13.46 44.67
N ALA A 48 36.01 -14.54 44.42
CA ALA A 48 35.81 -15.81 45.14
C ALA A 48 36.02 -15.63 46.65
N PRO A 49 35.20 -16.25 47.51
CA PRO A 49 35.39 -16.20 48.95
C PRO A 49 36.70 -16.90 49.36
N PRO A 50 37.38 -16.41 50.40
CA PRO A 50 38.65 -16.96 50.86
C PRO A 50 38.50 -18.39 51.36
N ALA A 51 39.49 -19.25 50.98
CA ALA A 51 39.55 -20.61 51.42
C ALA A 51 39.66 -20.75 52.94
N PRO A 52 38.98 -21.77 53.53
CA PRO A 52 39.10 -22.00 54.97
C PRO A 52 40.49 -22.50 55.35
N PRO A 53 40.97 -22.11 56.54
CA PRO A 53 42.31 -22.48 57.00
C PRO A 53 42.46 -23.98 57.21
N ALA A 54 43.61 -24.53 56.83
CA ALA A 54 43.97 -25.93 56.93
C ALA A 54 43.89 -26.41 58.39
N ALA A 55 43.08 -27.41 58.62
CA ALA A 55 43.01 -28.08 59.91
C ALA A 55 44.32 -28.86 60.18
N GLN A 56 45.00 -28.46 61.22
CA GLN A 56 46.14 -29.18 61.78
C GLN A 56 45.68 -30.53 62.33
N ARG A 57 46.35 -31.61 61.87
CA ARG A 57 46.26 -32.96 62.45
C ARG A 57 46.87 -32.98 63.81
N PRO A 58 46.24 -33.48 64.86
CA PRO A 58 46.91 -33.89 66.10
C PRO A 58 47.38 -35.36 65.96
N ALA A 59 48.59 -35.62 66.48
CA ALA A 59 49.23 -36.89 66.58
C ALA A 59 48.56 -37.86 67.62
N PRO A 60 48.83 -39.16 67.51
CA PRO A 60 48.13 -40.13 68.31
C PRO A 60 48.68 -40.28 69.71
N ALA A 61 47.80 -40.25 70.70
CA ALA A 61 48.18 -40.72 72.06
C ALA A 61 47.39 -41.92 72.51
N SER A 62 48.13 -42.75 73.09
CA SER A 62 47.96 -44.16 73.53
C SER A 62 46.76 -44.45 74.43
N ARG A 63 46.33 -45.69 74.28
CA ARG A 63 45.40 -46.52 75.10
C ARG A 63 45.42 -46.27 76.61
N LEU A 64 44.28 -46.40 77.17
CA LEU A 64 44.04 -47.30 78.33
C LEU A 64 42.51 -47.52 78.49
N ASP A 65 42.28 -48.81 78.59
CA ASP A 65 41.13 -49.61 78.84
C ASP A 65 40.29 -49.16 80.05
N THR A 66 39.05 -49.35 80.02
CA THR A 66 38.13 -50.06 80.91
C THR A 66 36.68 -49.69 80.74
N GLY A 67 35.93 -50.62 80.28
CA GLY A 67 34.56 -51.02 80.55
C GLY A 67 33.55 -50.09 81.18
N ARG A 68 32.44 -49.88 80.41
CA ARG A 68 31.06 -50.08 80.89
C ARG A 68 30.05 -49.69 79.75
N ALA A 69 29.26 -50.64 79.37
CA ALA A 69 28.22 -50.51 78.43
C ALA A 69 27.15 -49.48 78.93
N THR A 70 26.88 -48.45 78.16
CA THR A 70 25.63 -47.68 78.22
C THR A 70 25.06 -47.57 76.79
N PRO A 71 23.74 -47.64 76.60
CA PRO A 71 23.12 -47.75 75.31
C PRO A 71 23.35 -46.44 74.50
N SER A 72 24.08 -46.58 73.42
CA SER A 72 24.34 -45.53 72.47
C SER A 72 23.06 -45.27 71.65
N GLY A 73 22.18 -44.47 72.16
CA GLY A 73 21.15 -43.81 71.39
C GLY A 73 21.86 -42.87 70.45
N SER A 74 21.80 -43.15 69.17
CA SER A 74 22.65 -42.59 68.11
C SER A 74 22.43 -41.08 67.96
N ARG A 75 23.45 -40.27 68.27
CA ARG A 75 23.50 -38.88 67.84
C ARG A 75 23.45 -38.75 66.30
N ALA A 76 23.70 -39.85 65.60
CA ALA A 76 23.62 -39.90 64.15
C ALA A 76 22.15 -39.84 63.64
N ASP A 77 21.22 -40.47 64.37
CA ASP A 77 19.80 -40.50 63.99
C ASP A 77 19.14 -39.14 64.16
N VAL A 78 19.49 -38.38 65.23
CA VAL A 78 18.94 -37.04 65.51
C VAL A 78 19.47 -36.02 64.52
N VAL A 79 20.69 -36.18 64.03
CA VAL A 79 21.30 -35.27 63.01
C VAL A 79 20.70 -35.54 61.64
N SER A 80 20.38 -36.79 61.30
CA SER A 80 19.73 -37.16 60.05
C SER A 80 18.29 -36.65 59.96
N ASP A 81 17.54 -36.74 61.07
CA ASP A 81 16.15 -36.23 61.13
C ASP A 81 16.09 -34.69 61.01
N GLN A 82 17.03 -33.97 61.66
CA GLN A 82 17.06 -32.49 61.49
C GLN A 82 17.51 -32.06 60.09
N LEU A 83 18.34 -32.82 59.40
CA LEU A 83 18.69 -32.56 58.01
C LEU A 83 17.54 -32.90 57.05
N ALA A 84 16.83 -33.99 57.30
CA ALA A 84 15.66 -34.38 56.53
C ALA A 84 14.53 -33.32 56.65
N ASP A 85 14.27 -32.83 57.89
CA ASP A 85 13.28 -31.76 58.09
C ASP A 85 13.64 -30.45 57.39
N ARG A 86 14.90 -30.04 57.42
CA ARG A 86 15.38 -28.83 56.73
C ARG A 86 15.33 -28.99 55.19
N LEU A 87 15.54 -30.18 54.65
CA LEU A 87 15.39 -30.46 53.24
C LEU A 87 13.91 -30.51 52.81
N ALA A 88 13.03 -31.06 53.70
CA ALA A 88 11.61 -31.07 53.46
C ALA A 88 11.03 -29.63 53.44
N GLU A 89 11.45 -28.76 54.38
CA GLU A 89 11.03 -27.35 54.37
C GLU A 89 11.49 -26.58 53.12
N ARG A 90 12.73 -26.81 52.66
CA ARG A 90 13.24 -26.19 51.42
C ARG A 90 12.49 -26.65 50.20
N THR A 91 12.13 -27.92 50.12
CA THR A 91 11.35 -28.48 49.01
C THR A 91 9.92 -28.00 49.03
N ALA A 92 9.31 -27.83 50.22
CA ALA A 92 7.97 -27.28 50.40
C ALA A 92 7.91 -25.81 49.95
N MET A 93 8.90 -25.00 50.32
CA MET A 93 8.97 -23.59 49.90
C MET A 93 9.26 -23.45 48.40
N ALA A 94 10.07 -24.34 47.81
CA ALA A 94 10.30 -24.38 46.39
C ALA A 94 9.03 -24.77 45.60
N ARG A 95 8.28 -25.75 46.06
CA ARG A 95 6.96 -26.14 45.51
C ARG A 95 5.96 -25.00 45.61
N TYR A 96 5.87 -24.29 46.70
CA TYR A 96 4.96 -23.17 46.90
C TYR A 96 5.27 -22.02 45.90
N ARG A 97 6.57 -21.67 45.72
CA ARG A 97 6.96 -20.66 44.76
C ARG A 97 6.71 -21.10 43.31
N PHE A 98 6.90 -22.39 43.03
CA PHE A 98 6.61 -22.97 41.71
C PHE A 98 5.10 -22.95 41.43
N TRP A 99 4.27 -23.42 42.34
CA TRP A 99 2.82 -23.38 42.20
C TRP A 99 2.26 -21.96 42.13
N ARG A 100 2.87 -21.01 42.85
CA ARG A 100 2.49 -19.60 42.77
C ARG A 100 2.84 -19.01 41.39
N ARG A 101 3.98 -19.37 40.78
CA ARG A 101 4.32 -18.94 39.43
C ARG A 101 3.38 -19.55 38.40
N ILE A 102 3.05 -20.83 38.52
CA ILE A 102 2.03 -21.47 37.69
C ILE A 102 0.69 -20.80 37.82
N GLY A 103 0.26 -20.51 39.08
CA GLY A 103 -0.99 -19.80 39.36
C GLY A 103 -1.04 -18.43 38.66
N TRP A 104 0.00 -17.62 38.81
CA TRP A 104 0.10 -16.33 38.10
C TRP A 104 0.16 -16.50 36.59
N GLY A 105 0.85 -17.50 36.08
CA GLY A 105 0.87 -17.84 34.64
C GLY A 105 -0.51 -18.24 34.13
N ALA A 106 -1.24 -19.04 34.87
CA ALA A 106 -2.62 -19.45 34.55
C ALA A 106 -3.59 -18.26 34.56
N VAL A 107 -3.47 -17.35 35.54
CA VAL A 107 -4.27 -16.12 35.61
C VAL A 107 -3.94 -15.21 34.39
N ALA A 108 -2.66 -15.01 34.12
CA ALA A 108 -2.24 -14.20 32.95
C ALA A 108 -2.77 -14.79 31.63
N LEU A 109 -2.70 -16.12 31.47
CA LEU A 109 -3.24 -16.81 30.30
C LEU A 109 -4.77 -16.67 30.22
N ALA A 110 -5.48 -16.82 31.35
CA ALA A 110 -6.92 -16.64 31.38
C ALA A 110 -7.33 -15.20 31.06
N CYS A 111 -6.61 -14.20 31.57
CA CYS A 111 -6.82 -12.79 31.21
C CYS A 111 -6.57 -12.53 29.73
N ALA A 112 -5.49 -13.08 29.17
CA ALA A 112 -5.19 -12.96 27.74
C ALA A 112 -6.27 -13.62 26.88
N ALA A 113 -6.70 -14.83 27.25
CA ALA A 113 -7.78 -15.54 26.57
C ALA A 113 -9.13 -14.78 26.68
N GLY A 114 -9.43 -14.22 27.84
CA GLY A 114 -10.60 -13.37 28.05
C GLY A 114 -10.57 -12.10 27.20
N LEU A 115 -9.39 -11.47 27.08
CA LEU A 115 -9.19 -10.28 26.27
C LEU A 115 -9.37 -10.59 24.78
N VAL A 116 -8.80 -11.69 24.30
CA VAL A 116 -9.00 -12.17 22.93
C VAL A 116 -10.49 -12.48 22.69
N TRP A 117 -11.13 -13.16 23.64
CA TRP A 117 -12.54 -13.47 23.50
C TRP A 117 -13.41 -12.21 23.42
N VAL A 118 -13.16 -11.22 24.28
CA VAL A 118 -13.86 -9.91 24.24
C VAL A 118 -13.61 -9.22 22.91
N THR A 119 -12.37 -9.20 22.40
CA THR A 119 -12.04 -8.54 21.13
C THR A 119 -12.77 -9.16 19.95
N PHE A 120 -12.94 -10.48 19.92
CA PHE A 120 -13.52 -11.18 18.79
C PHE A 120 -15.03 -11.46 18.88
N PHE A 121 -15.61 -11.39 20.07
CA PHE A 121 -17.01 -11.78 20.30
C PHE A 121 -17.83 -10.73 21.04
N SER A 122 -17.24 -9.60 21.46
CA SER A 122 -17.98 -8.56 22.15
C SER A 122 -18.73 -7.66 21.16
N PRO A 123 -19.96 -7.29 21.47
CA PRO A 123 -20.72 -6.30 20.70
C PRO A 123 -20.13 -4.87 20.80
N LEU A 124 -19.19 -4.63 21.71
CA LEU A 124 -18.51 -3.32 21.84
C LEU A 124 -17.63 -2.95 20.63
N LEU A 125 -17.24 -3.94 19.84
CA LEU A 125 -16.43 -3.76 18.63
C LEU A 125 -17.22 -4.18 17.38
N ALA A 126 -18.53 -4.33 17.49
CA ALA A 126 -19.40 -4.60 16.34
C ALA A 126 -19.53 -3.35 15.48
N LEU A 127 -19.60 -3.54 14.18
CA LEU A 127 -19.77 -2.46 13.22
C LEU A 127 -21.11 -1.74 13.48
N ASP A 128 -21.03 -0.44 13.73
CA ASP A 128 -22.18 0.44 13.79
C ASP A 128 -22.47 0.96 12.36
N PRO A 129 -23.66 0.68 11.79
CA PRO A 129 -24.04 1.18 10.47
C PRO A 129 -23.94 2.70 10.32
N GLU A 130 -24.14 3.46 11.42
CA GLU A 130 -24.03 4.92 11.41
C GLU A 130 -22.58 5.41 11.31
N GLN A 131 -21.61 4.56 11.65
CA GLN A 131 -20.18 4.84 11.56
C GLN A 131 -19.55 4.35 10.23
N VAL A 132 -20.36 3.89 9.29
CA VAL A 132 -19.90 3.57 7.93
C VAL A 132 -19.77 4.87 7.13
N ARG A 133 -18.53 5.20 6.76
CA ARG A 133 -18.21 6.41 5.97
C ARG A 133 -17.78 6.00 4.58
N VAL A 134 -18.52 6.46 3.59
CA VAL A 134 -18.18 6.32 2.18
C VAL A 134 -17.63 7.65 1.67
N SER A 135 -16.46 7.65 1.06
CA SER A 135 -15.79 8.83 0.53
C SER A 135 -15.22 8.57 -0.86
N GLY A 136 -14.92 9.63 -1.62
CA GLY A 136 -14.34 9.52 -2.96
C GLY A 136 -15.34 9.12 -4.04
N GLN A 137 -16.63 9.25 -3.78
CA GLN A 137 -17.69 8.97 -4.76
C GLN A 137 -17.60 9.96 -5.93
N GLY A 138 -17.61 9.42 -7.15
CA GLY A 138 -17.80 10.18 -8.39
C GLY A 138 -19.27 10.22 -8.80
N THR A 139 -19.55 10.78 -9.95
CA THR A 139 -20.91 10.93 -10.50
C THR A 139 -21.56 9.61 -10.94
N THR A 140 -20.77 8.55 -11.07
CA THR A 140 -21.19 7.26 -11.69
C THR A 140 -21.39 6.12 -10.69
N ILE A 141 -21.03 6.31 -9.41
CA ILE A 141 -21.17 5.27 -8.38
C ILE A 141 -22.48 5.44 -7.61
N ASP A 142 -23.22 4.36 -7.46
CA ASP A 142 -24.37 4.32 -6.54
C ASP A 142 -23.87 4.13 -5.11
N VAL A 143 -23.80 5.25 -4.38
CA VAL A 143 -23.32 5.31 -2.99
C VAL A 143 -24.19 4.47 -2.04
N GLU A 144 -25.51 4.41 -2.29
CA GLU A 144 -26.41 3.64 -1.42
C GLU A 144 -26.20 2.14 -1.58
N GLN A 145 -25.88 1.69 -2.78
CA GLN A 145 -25.52 0.28 -3.01
C GLN A 145 -24.23 -0.10 -2.29
N VAL A 146 -23.20 0.76 -2.33
CA VAL A 146 -21.95 0.56 -1.59
C VAL A 146 -22.19 0.59 -0.08
N ARG A 147 -23.01 1.52 0.39
CA ARG A 147 -23.37 1.60 1.80
C ARG A 147 -24.12 0.36 2.27
N THR A 148 -25.04 -0.13 1.48
CA THR A 148 -25.80 -1.35 1.78
C THR A 148 -24.86 -2.55 1.91
N ALA A 149 -23.96 -2.77 0.94
CA ALA A 149 -22.97 -3.84 1.01
C ALA A 149 -22.08 -3.75 2.27
N ALA A 150 -21.70 -2.54 2.66
CA ALA A 150 -20.91 -2.34 3.89
C ALA A 150 -21.74 -2.58 5.17
N THR A 151 -23.03 -2.17 5.18
CA THR A 151 -23.93 -2.34 6.34
C THR A 151 -24.48 -3.77 6.46
N ASP A 152 -24.43 -4.60 5.43
CA ASP A 152 -24.73 -6.02 5.52
C ASP A 152 -23.77 -6.77 6.48
N GLN A 153 -22.62 -6.15 6.78
CA GLN A 153 -21.67 -6.59 7.81
C GLN A 153 -21.97 -6.02 9.22
N ALA A 154 -23.13 -5.35 9.40
CA ALA A 154 -23.53 -4.80 10.69
C ALA A 154 -23.58 -5.88 11.79
N ASP A 155 -23.34 -5.47 13.03
CA ASP A 155 -23.27 -6.36 14.20
C ASP A 155 -22.13 -7.39 14.19
N VAL A 156 -21.30 -7.42 13.16
CA VAL A 156 -20.08 -8.25 13.13
C VAL A 156 -18.94 -7.46 13.80
N PRO A 157 -18.22 -8.06 14.76
CA PRO A 157 -17.04 -7.41 15.33
C PRO A 157 -15.99 -7.07 14.27
N LEU A 158 -15.46 -5.85 14.30
CA LEU A 158 -14.51 -5.34 13.29
C LEU A 158 -13.36 -6.30 12.93
N PRO A 159 -12.74 -7.04 13.90
CA PRO A 159 -11.67 -7.98 13.54
C PRO A 159 -12.15 -9.17 12.69
N ARG A 160 -13.46 -9.46 12.69
CA ARG A 160 -14.05 -10.58 11.95
C ARG A 160 -14.66 -10.18 10.61
N ILE A 161 -14.79 -8.89 10.33
CA ILE A 161 -15.30 -8.40 9.05
C ILE A 161 -14.35 -8.87 7.93
N ASP A 162 -14.94 -9.52 6.93
CA ASP A 162 -14.23 -9.90 5.71
C ASP A 162 -14.10 -8.68 4.77
N THR A 163 -13.06 -7.90 5.00
CA THR A 163 -12.78 -6.72 4.15
C THR A 163 -12.28 -7.11 2.74
N VAL A 164 -11.83 -8.34 2.55
CA VAL A 164 -11.38 -8.81 1.23
C VAL A 164 -12.60 -9.14 0.39
N GLY A 165 -13.52 -9.95 0.90
CA GLY A 165 -14.77 -10.27 0.21
C GLY A 165 -15.60 -9.01 -0.08
N LEU A 166 -15.72 -8.10 0.90
CA LEU A 166 -16.41 -6.82 0.72
C LEU A 166 -15.72 -5.95 -0.37
N ARG A 167 -14.39 -5.96 -0.43
CA ARG A 167 -13.66 -5.25 -1.48
C ARG A 167 -13.95 -5.82 -2.86
N GLU A 168 -13.96 -7.14 -3.01
CA GLU A 168 -14.29 -7.81 -4.28
C GLU A 168 -15.74 -7.52 -4.71
N GLU A 169 -16.67 -7.51 -3.78
CA GLU A 169 -18.08 -7.19 -4.03
C GLU A 169 -18.25 -5.76 -4.54
N ILE A 170 -17.59 -4.78 -3.87
CA ILE A 170 -17.65 -3.37 -4.27
C ILE A 170 -16.94 -3.13 -5.62
N LEU A 171 -15.81 -3.81 -5.88
CA LEU A 171 -15.12 -3.72 -7.17
C LEU A 171 -15.92 -4.30 -8.34
N ALA A 172 -16.86 -5.22 -8.07
CA ALA A 172 -17.77 -5.75 -9.08
C ALA A 172 -18.91 -4.77 -9.43
N MET A 173 -19.11 -3.70 -8.66
CA MET A 173 -20.12 -2.69 -8.93
C MET A 173 -19.69 -1.79 -10.09
N ASN A 174 -20.66 -1.39 -10.92
CA ASN A 174 -20.38 -0.49 -12.04
C ASN A 174 -19.86 0.85 -11.54
N GLY A 175 -18.91 1.41 -12.26
CA GLY A 175 -18.34 2.72 -11.96
C GLY A 175 -17.23 2.74 -10.90
N VAL A 176 -16.95 1.64 -10.22
CA VAL A 176 -15.86 1.54 -9.26
C VAL A 176 -14.57 1.10 -9.95
N ARG A 177 -13.52 1.90 -9.84
CA ARG A 177 -12.17 1.58 -10.34
C ARG A 177 -11.32 0.91 -9.26
N ASP A 178 -11.35 1.47 -8.07
CA ASP A 178 -10.65 0.93 -6.91
C ASP A 178 -11.40 1.27 -5.62
N VAL A 179 -11.16 0.46 -4.59
CA VAL A 179 -11.74 0.64 -3.26
C VAL A 179 -10.73 0.31 -2.18
N GLU A 180 -10.60 1.20 -1.23
CA GLU A 180 -9.81 0.99 -0.02
C GLU A 180 -10.75 0.93 1.19
N ILE A 181 -10.67 -0.17 1.94
CA ILE A 181 -11.49 -0.40 3.12
C ILE A 181 -10.64 -0.38 4.36
N THR A 182 -10.88 0.59 5.23
CA THR A 182 -10.14 0.79 6.47
C THR A 182 -11.06 0.69 7.67
N ARG A 183 -10.67 -0.10 8.68
CA ARG A 183 -11.38 -0.21 9.96
C ARG A 183 -11.09 1.01 10.81
N THR A 184 -12.13 1.70 11.24
CA THR A 184 -12.06 2.86 12.14
C THR A 184 -12.52 2.43 13.53
N TRP A 185 -11.58 2.19 14.41
CA TRP A 185 -11.87 1.74 15.77
C TRP A 185 -12.63 2.80 16.58
N PRO A 186 -13.59 2.38 17.49
CA PRO A 186 -13.86 0.99 17.87
C PRO A 186 -14.87 0.22 17.00
N ASP A 187 -15.76 0.89 16.25
CA ASP A 187 -16.99 0.36 15.65
C ASP A 187 -17.28 0.87 14.23
N GLY A 188 -16.32 1.53 13.59
CA GLY A 188 -16.49 2.17 12.28
C GLY A 188 -15.79 1.47 11.13
N LEU A 189 -16.28 1.75 9.90
CA LEU A 189 -15.67 1.35 8.64
C LEU A 189 -15.60 2.54 7.70
N THR A 190 -14.42 2.77 7.11
CA THR A 190 -14.23 3.79 6.08
C THR A 190 -13.99 3.09 4.74
N VAL A 191 -14.82 3.42 3.76
CA VAL A 191 -14.73 2.94 2.38
C VAL A 191 -14.37 4.12 1.50
N ALA A 192 -13.12 4.15 1.01
CA ALA A 192 -12.65 5.16 0.07
C ALA A 192 -12.72 4.58 -1.35
N LEU A 193 -13.52 5.22 -2.20
CA LEU A 193 -13.79 4.79 -3.56
C LEU A 193 -13.03 5.64 -4.56
N THR A 194 -12.48 5.00 -5.58
CA THR A 194 -12.00 5.67 -6.79
C THR A 194 -12.98 5.37 -7.92
N SER A 195 -13.63 6.41 -8.43
CA SER A 195 -14.57 6.29 -9.54
C SER A 195 -13.85 6.05 -10.86
N ARG A 196 -14.49 5.29 -11.74
CA ARG A 196 -14.14 5.25 -13.17
C ARG A 196 -14.69 6.50 -13.84
N GLU A 197 -13.87 7.15 -14.63
CA GLU A 197 -14.29 8.30 -15.43
C GLU A 197 -14.56 7.83 -16.86
N PRO A 198 -15.77 8.04 -17.38
CA PRO A 198 -16.06 7.72 -18.76
C PRO A 198 -15.30 8.67 -19.70
N VAL A 199 -14.68 8.11 -20.73
CA VAL A 199 -13.96 8.87 -21.77
C VAL A 199 -14.63 8.81 -23.12
N ALA A 200 -15.58 7.90 -23.30
CA ALA A 200 -16.33 7.75 -24.54
C ALA A 200 -17.70 7.10 -24.32
N ALA A 201 -18.58 7.35 -25.26
CA ALA A 201 -19.88 6.69 -25.39
C ALA A 201 -19.90 5.76 -26.62
N VAL A 202 -20.36 4.52 -26.45
CA VAL A 202 -20.46 3.53 -27.52
C VAL A 202 -21.92 3.21 -27.76
N PRO A 203 -22.43 3.42 -28.99
CA PRO A 203 -23.82 3.12 -29.28
C PRO A 203 -24.12 1.64 -29.09
N GLN A 204 -25.28 1.33 -28.51
CA GLN A 204 -25.78 -0.01 -28.27
C GLN A 204 -27.15 -0.19 -28.93
N PRO A 205 -27.59 -1.42 -29.15
CA PRO A 205 -28.95 -1.67 -29.61
C PRO A 205 -29.99 -1.07 -28.65
N GLY A 206 -31.02 -0.38 -29.19
CA GLY A 206 -32.11 0.22 -28.40
C GLY A 206 -31.92 1.70 -28.08
N ASP A 207 -31.17 2.42 -28.91
CA ASP A 207 -30.93 3.86 -28.80
C ASP A 207 -30.36 4.31 -27.44
N VAL A 208 -29.48 3.47 -26.90
CA VAL A 208 -28.73 3.74 -25.66
C VAL A 208 -27.24 3.70 -25.93
N TYR A 209 -26.47 4.36 -25.07
CA TYR A 209 -25.00 4.41 -25.16
C TYR A 209 -24.37 3.80 -23.91
N ALA A 210 -23.43 2.90 -24.13
CA ALA A 210 -22.57 2.42 -23.07
C ALA A 210 -21.43 3.41 -22.84
N LEU A 211 -21.29 3.90 -21.63
CA LEU A 211 -20.14 4.73 -21.21
C LEU A 211 -18.95 3.84 -20.92
N MET A 212 -17.81 4.12 -21.56
CA MET A 212 -16.60 3.35 -21.43
C MET A 212 -15.48 4.20 -20.82
N ASP A 213 -14.68 3.58 -19.96
CA ASP A 213 -13.45 4.21 -19.46
C ASP A 213 -12.23 3.93 -20.36
N THR A 214 -11.08 4.45 -19.97
CA THR A 214 -9.81 4.24 -20.70
C THR A 214 -9.36 2.78 -20.74
N ASP A 215 -9.83 1.94 -19.81
CA ASP A 215 -9.50 0.52 -19.72
C ASP A 215 -10.48 -0.36 -20.54
N GLY A 216 -11.44 0.26 -21.24
CA GLY A 216 -12.47 -0.43 -21.99
C GLY A 216 -13.54 -1.10 -21.13
N VAL A 217 -13.65 -0.67 -19.87
CA VAL A 217 -14.67 -1.16 -18.94
C VAL A 217 -15.91 -0.28 -19.02
N ARG A 218 -17.10 -0.93 -19.07
CA ARG A 218 -18.37 -0.22 -19.05
C ARG A 218 -18.60 0.40 -17.66
N VAL A 219 -18.74 1.73 -17.63
CA VAL A 219 -19.01 2.50 -16.43
C VAL A 219 -20.51 2.62 -16.16
N GLY A 220 -21.30 2.76 -17.23
CA GLY A 220 -22.74 2.91 -17.13
C GLY A 220 -23.42 2.87 -18.50
N THR A 221 -24.72 3.17 -18.52
CA THR A 221 -25.52 3.26 -19.75
C THR A 221 -26.38 4.51 -19.67
N VAL A 222 -26.47 5.25 -20.75
CA VAL A 222 -27.26 6.51 -20.87
C VAL A 222 -28.08 6.49 -22.15
N GLU A 223 -29.18 7.27 -22.19
CA GLU A 223 -30.02 7.43 -23.40
C GLU A 223 -29.38 8.44 -24.34
N ASP A 224 -28.80 9.52 -23.79
CA ASP A 224 -28.12 10.56 -24.56
C ASP A 224 -26.64 10.65 -24.18
N VAL A 225 -25.79 10.96 -25.16
CA VAL A 225 -24.37 11.15 -24.93
C VAL A 225 -24.16 12.43 -24.13
N PRO A 226 -23.51 12.39 -22.95
CA PRO A 226 -23.22 13.59 -22.18
C PRO A 226 -22.33 14.57 -22.94
N ASP A 227 -22.54 15.86 -22.71
CA ASP A 227 -21.72 16.92 -23.31
C ASP A 227 -20.23 16.73 -22.98
N GLY A 228 -19.38 16.89 -23.99
CA GLY A 228 -17.94 16.72 -23.84
C GLY A 228 -17.43 15.28 -23.90
N LEU A 229 -18.32 14.30 -24.09
CA LEU A 229 -17.92 12.91 -24.33
C LEU A 229 -18.05 12.55 -25.83
N PRO A 230 -17.00 12.03 -26.47
CA PRO A 230 -17.08 11.58 -27.86
C PRO A 230 -17.87 10.29 -27.98
N SER A 231 -18.55 10.11 -29.12
CA SER A 231 -19.15 8.84 -29.50
C SER A 231 -18.15 8.01 -30.31
N ILE A 232 -17.90 6.74 -29.92
CA ILE A 232 -17.05 5.83 -30.70
C ILE A 232 -17.95 5.02 -31.65
N VAL A 233 -17.61 5.11 -32.94
CA VAL A 233 -18.23 4.33 -34.00
C VAL A 233 -17.22 3.30 -34.53
N LEU A 234 -17.53 2.02 -34.34
CA LEU A 234 -16.75 0.91 -34.87
C LEU A 234 -17.30 0.51 -36.24
N SER A 235 -16.40 0.23 -37.19
CA SER A 235 -16.78 -0.24 -38.53
C SER A 235 -16.82 -1.77 -38.65
N LEU A 236 -16.48 -2.48 -37.57
CA LEU A 236 -16.37 -3.92 -37.52
C LEU A 236 -17.51 -4.49 -36.67
N ASP A 237 -18.04 -5.64 -37.09
CA ASP A 237 -18.95 -6.45 -36.28
C ASP A 237 -18.20 -7.02 -35.07
N ASP A 238 -18.98 -7.56 -34.11
CA ASP A 238 -18.41 -8.12 -32.87
C ASP A 238 -17.29 -9.14 -33.14
N GLY A 239 -16.21 -9.00 -32.39
CA GLY A 239 -15.08 -9.90 -32.51
C GLY A 239 -13.78 -9.33 -31.91
N GLU A 240 -12.70 -10.09 -32.07
CA GLU A 240 -11.38 -9.68 -31.57
C GLU A 240 -10.83 -8.44 -32.29
N ALA A 241 -11.12 -8.30 -33.59
CA ALA A 241 -10.72 -7.12 -34.36
C ALA A 241 -11.43 -5.86 -33.88
N SER A 242 -12.74 -5.95 -33.56
CA SER A 242 -13.52 -4.86 -32.99
C SER A 242 -13.00 -4.43 -31.62
N ARG A 243 -12.63 -5.40 -30.76
CA ARG A 243 -12.01 -5.09 -29.47
C ARG A 243 -10.69 -4.35 -29.63
N ARG A 244 -9.81 -4.81 -30.52
CA ARG A 244 -8.53 -4.12 -30.78
C ARG A 244 -8.72 -2.72 -31.34
N ALA A 245 -9.72 -2.50 -32.20
CA ALA A 245 -10.07 -1.19 -32.69
C ALA A 245 -10.59 -0.27 -31.58
N MET A 246 -11.43 -0.82 -30.68
CA MET A 246 -11.90 -0.12 -29.48
C MET A 246 -10.73 0.27 -28.57
N ASP A 247 -9.84 -0.67 -28.24
CA ASP A 247 -8.67 -0.43 -27.38
C ASP A 247 -7.77 0.68 -27.97
N ALA A 248 -7.58 0.67 -29.30
CA ALA A 248 -6.83 1.72 -29.97
C ALA A 248 -7.51 3.10 -29.88
N ALA A 249 -8.84 3.16 -30.06
CA ALA A 249 -9.62 4.38 -29.91
C ALA A 249 -9.56 4.93 -28.48
N LEU A 250 -9.73 4.06 -27.48
CA LEU A 250 -9.64 4.45 -26.05
C LEU A 250 -8.23 4.87 -25.66
N SER A 251 -7.19 4.21 -26.18
CA SER A 251 -5.80 4.61 -25.99
C SER A 251 -5.53 6.02 -26.55
N VAL A 252 -6.07 6.34 -27.71
CA VAL A 252 -5.98 7.70 -28.26
C VAL A 252 -6.68 8.67 -27.32
N LEU A 253 -7.94 8.43 -26.96
CA LEU A 253 -8.73 9.34 -26.09
C LEU A 253 -8.07 9.55 -24.73
N GLY A 254 -7.54 8.49 -24.11
CA GLY A 254 -6.90 8.55 -22.79
C GLY A 254 -5.59 9.35 -22.75
N ALA A 255 -4.93 9.52 -23.91
CA ALA A 255 -3.69 10.29 -24.01
C ALA A 255 -3.90 11.76 -24.44
N LEU A 256 -5.14 12.16 -24.71
CA LEU A 256 -5.45 13.53 -25.10
C LEU A 256 -5.54 14.46 -23.89
N PRO A 257 -5.06 15.70 -24.01
CA PRO A 257 -5.34 16.73 -23.03
C PRO A 257 -6.84 17.01 -22.95
N PRO A 258 -7.36 17.39 -21.78
CA PRO A 258 -8.81 17.60 -21.56
C PRO A 258 -9.44 18.58 -22.55
N GLU A 259 -8.72 19.64 -22.92
CA GLU A 259 -9.19 20.65 -23.85
C GLU A 259 -9.46 20.06 -25.25
N LEU A 260 -8.52 19.27 -25.77
CA LEU A 260 -8.67 18.64 -27.09
C LEU A 260 -9.71 17.50 -27.02
N GLY A 261 -9.73 16.75 -25.92
CA GLY A 261 -10.71 15.68 -25.70
C GLY A 261 -12.15 16.20 -25.71
N ALA A 262 -12.42 17.35 -25.08
CA ALA A 262 -13.74 17.98 -25.04
C ALA A 262 -14.20 18.50 -26.41
N ASP A 263 -13.28 18.78 -27.32
CA ASP A 263 -13.59 19.23 -28.68
C ASP A 263 -13.91 18.06 -29.64
N ILE A 264 -13.66 16.83 -29.23
CA ILE A 264 -13.96 15.67 -30.07
C ILE A 264 -15.43 15.32 -30.00
N ARG A 265 -16.07 15.22 -31.15
CA ARG A 265 -17.47 14.78 -31.26
C ARG A 265 -17.57 13.29 -31.50
N THR A 266 -16.76 12.76 -32.42
CA THR A 266 -16.85 11.38 -32.84
C THR A 266 -15.46 10.76 -33.06
N VAL A 267 -15.31 9.53 -32.66
CA VAL A 267 -14.14 8.69 -32.94
C VAL A 267 -14.56 7.57 -33.85
N HIS A 268 -13.93 7.44 -35.00
CA HIS A 268 -14.10 6.33 -35.91
C HIS A 268 -12.88 5.41 -35.80
N ALA A 269 -13.12 4.15 -35.46
CA ALA A 269 -12.10 3.11 -35.46
C ALA A 269 -12.50 2.02 -36.45
N ALA A 270 -11.94 2.07 -37.65
CA ALA A 270 -12.15 1.03 -38.65
C ALA A 270 -11.34 -0.22 -38.34
N THR A 271 -10.13 -0.04 -37.87
CA THR A 271 -9.23 -1.10 -37.37
C THR A 271 -8.36 -0.52 -36.24
N GLN A 272 -7.54 -1.36 -35.61
CA GLN A 272 -6.56 -0.91 -34.61
C GLN A 272 -5.53 0.11 -35.18
N ASP A 273 -5.34 0.13 -36.51
CA ASP A 273 -4.36 0.98 -37.21
C ASP A 273 -5.02 2.10 -38.02
N ASP A 274 -6.33 2.27 -37.93
CA ASP A 274 -7.08 3.33 -38.58
C ASP A 274 -8.09 3.95 -37.62
N VAL A 275 -7.56 4.76 -36.70
CA VAL A 275 -8.33 5.59 -35.78
C VAL A 275 -8.35 7.01 -36.26
N ARG A 276 -9.54 7.64 -36.29
CA ARG A 276 -9.78 9.01 -36.69
C ARG A 276 -10.71 9.68 -35.70
N THR A 277 -10.44 10.94 -35.41
CA THR A 277 -11.35 11.78 -34.59
C THR A 277 -11.89 12.94 -35.42
N THR A 278 -13.16 13.24 -35.23
CA THR A 278 -13.80 14.40 -35.81
C THR A 278 -14.08 15.40 -34.68
N LEU A 279 -13.54 16.61 -34.81
CA LEU A 279 -13.73 17.69 -33.87
C LEU A 279 -15.10 18.36 -34.03
N SER A 280 -15.50 19.16 -33.06
CA SER A 280 -16.77 19.88 -33.04
C SER A 280 -16.91 20.89 -34.19
N ASP A 281 -15.79 21.44 -34.69
CA ASP A 281 -15.71 22.32 -35.84
C ASP A 281 -15.72 21.60 -37.20
N GLY A 282 -15.71 20.26 -37.18
CA GLY A 282 -15.74 19.39 -38.39
C GLY A 282 -14.36 19.01 -38.92
N ARG A 283 -13.27 19.48 -38.34
CA ARG A 283 -11.92 19.02 -38.70
C ARG A 283 -11.70 17.57 -38.31
N VAL A 284 -10.89 16.85 -39.06
CA VAL A 284 -10.58 15.46 -38.84
C VAL A 284 -9.10 15.28 -38.53
N ILE A 285 -8.83 14.55 -37.43
CA ILE A 285 -7.46 14.11 -37.10
C ILE A 285 -7.35 12.61 -37.38
N ARG A 286 -6.38 12.23 -38.17
CA ARG A 286 -6.06 10.81 -38.42
C ARG A 286 -4.88 10.39 -37.56
N TRP A 287 -5.17 9.51 -36.62
CA TRP A 287 -4.17 9.02 -35.64
C TRP A 287 -3.42 7.79 -36.14
N GLY A 288 -4.07 6.98 -37.03
CA GLY A 288 -3.56 5.66 -37.40
C GLY A 288 -3.69 4.69 -36.24
N SER A 289 -2.57 4.12 -35.77
CA SER A 289 -2.55 3.21 -34.62
C SER A 289 -2.52 3.97 -33.28
N GLY A 290 -2.85 3.27 -32.19
CA GLY A 290 -2.72 3.76 -30.82
C GLY A 290 -1.27 3.84 -30.29
N GLU A 291 -0.26 3.68 -31.15
CA GLU A 291 1.15 3.80 -30.74
C GLU A 291 1.62 5.25 -30.76
N GLN A 292 2.56 5.59 -29.85
CA GLN A 292 3.18 6.93 -29.74
C GLN A 292 2.16 8.09 -29.64
N VAL A 293 1.01 7.83 -29.04
CA VAL A 293 -0.12 8.79 -29.01
C VAL A 293 0.29 10.14 -28.42
N GLU A 294 1.10 10.15 -27.37
CA GLU A 294 1.58 11.42 -26.76
C GLU A 294 2.38 12.29 -27.73
N LEU A 295 3.22 11.68 -28.59
CA LEU A 295 3.95 12.42 -29.63
C LEU A 295 2.99 12.92 -30.71
N LYS A 296 2.10 12.03 -31.17
CA LYS A 296 1.07 12.38 -32.17
C LYS A 296 0.18 13.52 -31.70
N THR A 297 -0.22 13.50 -30.41
CA THR A 297 -1.04 14.56 -29.80
C THR A 297 -0.32 15.92 -29.85
N ARG A 298 0.95 15.97 -29.44
CA ARG A 298 1.72 17.23 -29.53
C ARG A 298 1.85 17.75 -30.95
N VAL A 299 2.12 16.85 -31.90
CA VAL A 299 2.20 17.21 -33.32
C VAL A 299 0.86 17.70 -33.84
N ALA A 300 -0.24 17.01 -33.53
CA ALA A 300 -1.59 17.40 -33.90
C ALA A 300 -1.95 18.79 -33.39
N GLN A 301 -1.70 19.06 -32.10
CA GLN A 301 -1.95 20.39 -31.51
C GLN A 301 -1.18 21.50 -32.21
N THR A 302 0.14 21.29 -32.45
CA THR A 302 0.97 22.26 -33.16
C THR A 302 0.45 22.52 -34.58
N LEU A 303 0.00 21.51 -35.31
CA LEU A 303 -0.56 21.66 -36.63
C LEU A 303 -1.91 22.34 -36.65
N LEU A 304 -2.78 22.01 -35.69
CA LEU A 304 -4.09 22.66 -35.55
C LEU A 304 -3.96 24.17 -35.28
N GLU A 305 -2.91 24.58 -34.54
CA GLU A 305 -2.60 25.98 -34.26
C GLU A 305 -1.94 26.67 -35.46
N ALA A 306 -1.02 25.99 -36.14
CA ALA A 306 -0.27 26.54 -37.25
C ALA A 306 -1.12 26.70 -38.52
N GLU A 307 -2.07 25.78 -38.75
CA GLU A 307 -2.91 25.76 -39.94
C GLU A 307 -4.42 25.66 -39.57
N PRO A 308 -5.03 26.73 -39.12
CA PRO A 308 -6.43 26.74 -38.70
C PRO A 308 -7.43 26.42 -39.83
N SER A 309 -6.99 26.56 -41.07
CA SER A 309 -7.81 26.29 -42.27
C SER A 309 -7.75 24.84 -42.75
N ALA A 310 -6.84 24.02 -42.21
CA ALA A 310 -6.73 22.62 -42.57
C ALA A 310 -7.99 21.85 -42.16
N THR A 311 -8.55 21.08 -43.06
CA THR A 311 -9.72 20.25 -42.80
C THR A 311 -9.35 18.88 -42.26
N THR A 312 -8.14 18.43 -42.59
CA THR A 312 -7.63 17.13 -42.12
C THR A 312 -6.16 17.29 -41.71
N VAL A 313 -5.87 16.73 -40.51
CA VAL A 313 -4.51 16.64 -39.96
C VAL A 313 -4.17 15.15 -39.81
N ASP A 314 -3.19 14.67 -40.58
CA ASP A 314 -2.74 13.29 -40.51
C ASP A 314 -1.43 13.20 -39.71
N VAL A 315 -1.53 12.56 -38.53
CA VAL A 315 -0.44 12.32 -37.59
C VAL A 315 -0.15 10.82 -37.43
N SER A 316 -0.64 9.99 -38.36
CA SER A 316 -0.38 8.55 -38.34
C SER A 316 1.12 8.24 -38.34
N SER A 317 1.91 9.10 -38.97
CA SER A 317 3.38 9.10 -38.97
C SER A 317 3.86 10.42 -38.40
N PRO A 318 4.10 10.54 -37.09
CA PRO A 318 4.39 11.82 -36.42
C PRO A 318 5.70 12.47 -36.88
N GLU A 319 6.60 11.73 -37.55
CA GLU A 319 7.83 12.25 -38.13
C GLU A 319 7.61 12.97 -39.47
N LEU A 320 6.51 12.65 -40.16
CA LEU A 320 6.15 13.22 -41.48
C LEU A 320 4.63 13.52 -41.52
N PRO A 321 4.15 14.42 -40.66
CA PRO A 321 2.72 14.75 -40.62
C PRO A 321 2.30 15.48 -41.92
N VAL A 322 1.02 15.32 -42.27
CA VAL A 322 0.43 15.93 -43.47
C VAL A 322 -0.84 16.69 -43.08
N THR A 323 -0.98 17.91 -43.62
CA THR A 323 -2.21 18.73 -43.52
C THR A 323 -2.85 18.88 -44.89
N ASN A 324 -4.20 18.91 -44.93
CA ASN A 324 -4.95 19.07 -46.18
C ASN A 324 -6.18 19.93 -46.00
#